data_e3fc6ee83b07908aeacf29ca34f15b07
#
_entry.id   e3fc6ee83b07908aeacf29ca34f15b07
#
_cell.length_a   1.000
_cell.length_b   1.000
_cell.length_c   1.000
_cell.angle_alpha   90.00
_cell.angle_beta   90.00
_cell.angle_gamma   90.00
#
_symmetry.space_group_name_H-M   'P 1'
#
loop_
_entity.id
_entity.type
_entity.pdbx_description
1 polymer ?
#
loop_
_entity_poly.entity_id
_entity_poly.type
_entity_poly.pdbx_seq_one_letter_code
_entity_poly.pdbx_strand_id
1 'polypeptide(L)'
;MNALELQQNFKIKMSNFLPKDITFVITTFKSERIIDSCIDSLPKESQKIIIENGSNHEFKNFIEHKYENLKCYVMENNLGYGCANNFGIKKSHTRYIFILNPDARLSLNTISDMSKALKNLNFAISAPYSKSDFNPEIFNNQNIIEQETVKGFAMLIDKNEMNQIGYFDENFFIYLEEIDLCKRVIQKNKKIFLINTIINHESGFSHGDREDIEMEKSRNWHWMWSKFYYNKKYYGYFRALIITLPNFITSGFKFLFYTILNNSKKKIIYRMRFKGLLNSYFLSKSFYRPYE
;
A
#
# COMPACT_ATOMS: atom_id res chain seq x y z
N MET A 1 -23.20 5.89 -35.37
CA MET A 1 -21.80 5.93 -34.97
C MET A 1 -20.95 5.39 -36.10
N ASN A 2 -20.18 6.25 -36.76
CA ASN A 2 -19.47 5.92 -37.99
C ASN A 2 -18.23 5.05 -37.70
N ALA A 3 -17.86 4.16 -38.62
CA ALA A 3 -16.65 3.32 -38.53
C ALA A 3 -15.37 4.13 -38.28
N LEU A 4 -15.32 5.39 -38.72
CA LEU A 4 -14.25 6.35 -38.45
C LEU A 4 -14.20 6.80 -36.97
N GLU A 5 -15.36 6.96 -36.30
CA GLU A 5 -15.44 7.27 -34.87
C GLU A 5 -15.03 6.07 -34.01
N LEU A 6 -15.37 4.86 -34.45
CA LEU A 6 -14.89 3.62 -33.83
C LEU A 6 -13.39 3.45 -34.01
N GLN A 7 -12.83 3.75 -35.19
CA GLN A 7 -11.39 3.72 -35.42
C GLN A 7 -10.63 4.83 -34.67
N GLN A 8 -11.18 6.04 -34.56
CA GLN A 8 -10.61 7.11 -33.75
C GLN A 8 -10.67 6.78 -32.25
N ASN A 9 -11.78 6.23 -31.76
CA ASN A 9 -11.88 5.75 -30.38
C ASN A 9 -10.96 4.54 -30.09
N PHE A 10 -10.66 3.70 -31.09
CA PHE A 10 -9.68 2.62 -30.98
C PHE A 10 -8.21 3.14 -31.03
N LYS A 11 -7.94 4.21 -31.80
CA LYS A 11 -6.60 4.84 -31.87
C LYS A 11 -6.18 5.61 -30.61
N ILE A 12 -7.13 6.06 -29.79
CA ILE A 12 -6.87 6.77 -28.53
C ILE A 12 -6.34 5.82 -27.41
N LYS A 13 -6.40 4.50 -27.62
CA LYS A 13 -6.02 3.47 -26.63
C LYS A 13 -4.56 3.00 -26.67
N MET A 14 -3.70 3.57 -27.50
CA MET A 14 -2.38 3.00 -27.77
C MET A 14 -1.20 3.92 -27.39
N SER A 15 -1.23 4.64 -26.28
CA SER A 15 -0.05 5.38 -25.84
C SER A 15 0.61 4.70 -24.64
N ASN A 16 1.91 4.47 -24.72
CA ASN A 16 2.73 4.25 -23.55
C ASN A 16 2.56 5.44 -22.62
N PHE A 17 2.39 5.20 -21.31
CA PHE A 17 2.45 6.29 -20.37
C PHE A 17 3.89 6.78 -20.20
N LEU A 18 4.04 8.07 -20.00
CA LEU A 18 5.30 8.74 -19.72
C LEU A 18 5.36 9.12 -18.23
N PRO A 19 6.53 9.42 -17.68
CA PRO A 19 6.65 9.87 -16.30
C PRO A 19 5.72 11.04 -15.93
N LYS A 20 5.51 11.99 -16.84
CA LYS A 20 4.58 13.13 -16.64
C LYS A 20 3.10 12.73 -16.51
N ASP A 21 2.73 11.54 -16.96
CA ASP A 21 1.36 11.00 -16.87
C ASP A 21 1.11 10.30 -15.53
N ILE A 22 2.12 10.27 -14.65
CA ILE A 22 2.11 9.60 -13.35
C ILE A 22 2.17 10.63 -12.22
N THR A 23 1.31 10.47 -11.22
CA THR A 23 1.48 11.09 -9.90
C THR A 23 1.96 10.02 -8.91
N PHE A 24 3.11 10.25 -8.30
CA PHE A 24 3.56 9.44 -7.17
C PHE A 24 2.86 9.91 -5.90
N VAL A 25 2.18 9.00 -5.21
CA VAL A 25 1.55 9.24 -3.92
C VAL A 25 2.33 8.47 -2.87
N ILE A 26 2.88 9.20 -1.89
CA ILE A 26 3.74 8.65 -0.84
C ILE A 26 3.15 9.05 0.50
N THR A 27 2.72 8.06 1.29
CA THR A 27 2.26 8.28 2.66
C THR A 27 3.45 8.18 3.61
N THR A 28 3.69 9.25 4.38
CA THR A 28 4.75 9.33 5.38
C THR A 28 4.17 9.34 6.79
N PHE A 29 4.91 8.73 7.70
CA PHE A 29 4.69 8.81 9.14
C PHE A 29 6.03 8.60 9.84
N LYS A 30 6.61 9.68 10.39
CA LYS A 30 7.98 9.67 10.95
C LYS A 30 9.03 9.16 9.95
N SER A 31 8.92 9.57 8.68
CA SER A 31 9.76 9.09 7.57
C SER A 31 10.82 10.09 7.13
N GLU A 32 11.02 11.18 7.85
CA GLU A 32 11.87 12.32 7.48
C GLU A 32 13.31 11.91 7.14
N ARG A 33 13.81 10.87 7.82
CA ARG A 33 15.20 10.42 7.65
C ARG A 33 15.45 9.60 6.39
N ILE A 34 14.41 9.07 5.77
CA ILE A 34 14.53 8.09 4.68
C ILE A 34 13.92 8.55 3.36
N ILE A 35 13.00 9.51 3.42
CA ILE A 35 12.17 9.92 2.29
C ILE A 35 12.97 10.50 1.13
N ASP A 36 14.07 11.19 1.40
CA ASP A 36 14.89 11.82 0.38
C ASP A 36 15.35 10.82 -0.68
N SER A 37 15.86 9.68 -0.26
CA SER A 37 16.32 8.64 -1.18
C SER A 37 15.20 8.00 -2.00
N CYS A 38 13.97 8.02 -1.50
CA CYS A 38 12.79 7.63 -2.27
C CYS A 38 12.52 8.68 -3.36
N ILE A 39 12.40 9.96 -2.99
CA ILE A 39 12.07 11.05 -3.92
C ILE A 39 13.16 11.23 -4.98
N ASP A 40 14.43 11.13 -4.61
CA ASP A 40 15.58 11.24 -5.52
C ASP A 40 15.59 10.15 -6.60
N SER A 41 14.95 8.99 -6.32
CA SER A 41 14.79 7.89 -7.29
C SER A 41 13.67 8.10 -8.30
N LEU A 42 12.81 9.12 -8.11
CA LEU A 42 11.64 9.36 -8.96
C LEU A 42 11.98 10.26 -10.16
N PRO A 43 11.31 10.06 -11.31
CA PRO A 43 11.45 10.94 -12.44
C PRO A 43 11.13 12.40 -12.08
N LYS A 44 11.97 13.35 -12.50
CA LYS A 44 11.82 14.78 -12.15
C LYS A 44 10.52 15.39 -12.68
N GLU A 45 10.11 15.00 -13.88
CA GLU A 45 8.91 15.47 -14.57
C GLU A 45 7.59 14.93 -14.01
N SER A 46 7.64 13.91 -13.16
CA SER A 46 6.45 13.36 -12.50
C SER A 46 5.95 14.27 -11.39
N GLN A 47 4.64 14.32 -11.20
CA GLN A 47 4.05 14.92 -10.01
C GLN A 47 4.28 14.05 -8.78
N LYS A 48 4.53 14.68 -7.64
CA LYS A 48 4.75 14.00 -6.37
C LYS A 48 3.79 14.58 -5.32
N ILE A 49 3.01 13.72 -4.70
CA ILE A 49 2.11 14.07 -3.59
C ILE A 49 2.55 13.28 -2.37
N ILE A 50 2.96 14.01 -1.35
CA ILE A 50 3.25 13.43 -0.03
C ILE A 50 2.07 13.66 0.89
N ILE A 51 1.65 12.63 1.60
CA ILE A 51 0.66 12.72 2.66
C ILE A 51 1.40 12.49 3.98
N GLU A 52 1.67 13.60 4.66
CA GLU A 52 2.30 13.57 5.97
C GLU A 52 1.25 13.24 7.03
N ASN A 53 1.31 12.01 7.51
CA ASN A 53 0.29 11.40 8.37
C ASN A 53 0.62 11.49 9.87
N GLY A 54 1.58 12.37 10.24
CA GLY A 54 2.07 12.58 11.61
C GLY A 54 1.97 14.03 12.10
N SER A 55 1.18 14.89 11.42
CA SER A 55 0.96 16.29 11.80
C SER A 55 2.22 17.18 11.78
N ASN A 56 3.24 16.81 10.98
CA ASN A 56 4.51 17.53 10.93
C ASN A 56 4.51 18.64 9.85
N HIS A 57 4.16 19.86 10.25
CA HIS A 57 4.14 21.03 9.37
C HIS A 57 5.54 21.53 8.99
N GLU A 58 6.54 21.36 9.84
CA GLU A 58 7.93 21.71 9.54
C GLU A 58 8.47 20.85 8.40
N PHE A 59 8.21 19.56 8.46
CA PHE A 59 8.56 18.64 7.39
C PHE A 59 7.91 19.03 6.06
N LYS A 60 6.63 19.42 6.05
CA LYS A 60 5.97 19.90 4.85
C LYS A 60 6.73 21.07 4.22
N ASN A 61 7.03 22.11 5.01
CA ASN A 61 7.73 23.30 4.51
C ASN A 61 9.11 22.95 3.96
N PHE A 62 9.84 22.10 4.66
CA PHE A 62 11.15 21.61 4.24
C PHE A 62 11.09 20.87 2.90
N ILE A 63 10.19 19.89 2.75
CA ILE A 63 10.14 19.00 1.59
C ILE A 63 9.63 19.73 0.33
N GLU A 64 8.64 20.62 0.48
CA GLU A 64 8.12 21.44 -0.64
C GLU A 64 9.15 22.47 -1.13
N HIS A 65 10.02 22.97 -0.25
CA HIS A 65 11.11 23.86 -0.64
C HIS A 65 12.25 23.12 -1.35
N LYS A 66 12.52 21.89 -0.93
CA LYS A 66 13.64 21.09 -1.42
C LYS A 66 13.39 20.49 -2.81
N TYR A 67 12.16 20.10 -3.11
CA TYR A 67 11.84 19.34 -4.32
C TYR A 67 10.81 20.06 -5.20
N GLU A 68 11.14 20.15 -6.50
CA GLU A 68 10.22 20.64 -7.51
C GLU A 68 9.13 19.60 -7.83
N ASN A 69 7.97 20.08 -8.35
CA ASN A 69 6.81 19.24 -8.70
C ASN A 69 6.33 18.33 -7.56
N LEU A 70 6.50 18.81 -6.31
CA LEU A 70 6.09 18.12 -5.10
C LEU A 70 5.10 18.97 -4.31
N LYS A 71 4.02 18.31 -3.85
CA LYS A 71 3.04 18.89 -2.93
C LYS A 71 2.88 17.99 -1.72
N CYS A 72 2.99 18.58 -0.53
CA CYS A 72 2.81 17.88 0.74
C CYS A 72 1.51 18.32 1.43
N TYR A 73 0.69 17.35 1.82
CA TYR A 73 -0.52 17.58 2.61
C TYR A 73 -0.32 16.97 4.00
N VAL A 74 -0.50 17.80 5.03
CA VAL A 74 -0.39 17.37 6.42
C VAL A 74 -1.77 16.96 6.94
N MET A 75 -1.86 15.78 7.52
CA MET A 75 -3.06 15.31 8.20
C MET A 75 -3.01 15.69 9.68
N GLU A 76 -4.15 16.11 10.24
CA GLU A 76 -4.22 16.46 11.68
C GLU A 76 -4.00 15.25 12.60
N ASN A 77 -4.40 14.06 12.14
CA ASN A 77 -4.26 12.80 12.86
C ASN A 77 -3.74 11.72 11.92
N ASN A 78 -3.20 10.66 12.49
CA ASN A 78 -2.80 9.50 11.71
C ASN A 78 -4.04 8.73 11.21
N LEU A 79 -4.33 8.87 9.91
CA LEU A 79 -5.49 8.26 9.26
C LEU A 79 -5.27 6.79 8.90
N GLY A 80 -4.03 6.30 8.98
CA GLY A 80 -3.64 4.99 8.46
C GLY A 80 -3.28 5.04 6.98
N TYR A 81 -2.77 3.92 6.47
CA TYR A 81 -2.16 3.83 5.14
C TYR A 81 -3.19 4.00 4.01
N GLY A 82 -4.27 3.23 4.04
CA GLY A 82 -5.28 3.24 2.97
C GLY A 82 -5.98 4.60 2.84
N CYS A 83 -6.40 5.19 3.97
CA CYS A 83 -7.08 6.48 3.99
C CYS A 83 -6.17 7.63 3.51
N ALA A 84 -4.91 7.65 3.96
CA ALA A 84 -3.93 8.65 3.52
C ALA A 84 -3.64 8.54 2.02
N ASN A 85 -3.45 7.32 1.49
CA ASN A 85 -3.29 7.12 0.05
C ASN A 85 -4.53 7.54 -0.74
N ASN A 86 -5.74 7.23 -0.26
CA ASN A 86 -6.98 7.70 -0.88
C ASN A 86 -7.05 9.23 -0.99
N PHE A 87 -6.60 9.92 0.06
CA PHE A 87 -6.53 11.38 0.02
C PHE A 87 -5.57 11.87 -1.08
N GLY A 88 -4.38 11.28 -1.18
CA GLY A 88 -3.40 11.60 -2.22
C GLY A 88 -3.92 11.31 -3.63
N ILE A 89 -4.60 10.17 -3.83
CA ILE A 89 -5.23 9.81 -5.10
C ILE A 89 -6.28 10.85 -5.51
N LYS A 90 -7.12 11.29 -4.57
CA LYS A 90 -8.14 12.34 -4.82
C LYS A 90 -7.51 13.69 -5.20
N LYS A 91 -6.31 14.00 -4.71
CA LYS A 91 -5.57 15.25 -5.03
C LYS A 91 -4.81 15.19 -6.36
N SER A 92 -4.62 14.02 -6.93
CA SER A 92 -3.90 13.86 -8.19
C SER A 92 -4.77 14.15 -9.41
N HIS A 93 -4.17 14.73 -10.45
CA HIS A 93 -4.84 15.06 -11.72
C HIS A 93 -4.45 14.15 -12.88
N THR A 94 -3.44 13.31 -12.71
CA THR A 94 -2.99 12.37 -13.74
C THR A 94 -3.87 11.10 -13.79
N ARG A 95 -3.82 10.42 -14.93
CA ARG A 95 -4.50 9.13 -15.11
C ARG A 95 -3.89 8.03 -14.26
N TYR A 96 -2.56 7.98 -14.20
CA TYR A 96 -1.83 6.94 -13.51
C TYR A 96 -1.35 7.43 -12.14
N ILE A 97 -1.59 6.63 -11.13
CA ILE A 97 -1.14 6.90 -9.76
C ILE A 97 -0.16 5.81 -9.37
N PHE A 98 1.02 6.20 -8.93
CA PHE A 98 1.99 5.27 -8.37
C PHE A 98 2.03 5.43 -6.85
N ILE A 99 1.36 4.52 -6.14
CA ILE A 99 1.49 4.42 -4.68
C ILE A 99 2.86 3.87 -4.37
N LEU A 100 3.62 4.54 -3.52
CA LEU A 100 4.97 4.13 -3.18
C LEU A 100 5.25 4.36 -1.69
N ASN A 101 5.85 3.38 -1.05
CA ASN A 101 6.31 3.54 0.33
C ASN A 101 7.56 4.44 0.41
N PRO A 102 7.76 5.20 1.50
CA PRO A 102 8.91 6.08 1.67
C PRO A 102 10.27 5.36 1.78
N ASP A 103 10.26 4.04 2.04
CA ASP A 103 11.44 3.16 2.09
C ASP A 103 11.67 2.37 0.79
N ALA A 104 10.94 2.71 -0.28
CA ALA A 104 11.12 2.13 -1.61
C ALA A 104 11.87 3.09 -2.55
N ARG A 105 12.68 2.53 -3.45
CA ARG A 105 13.48 3.28 -4.43
C ARG A 105 13.33 2.63 -5.81
N LEU A 106 12.98 3.42 -6.80
CA LEU A 106 12.91 2.97 -8.18
C LEU A 106 14.31 2.82 -8.78
N SER A 107 14.45 1.86 -9.69
CA SER A 107 15.60 1.82 -10.60
C SER A 107 15.36 2.78 -11.79
N LEU A 108 16.41 3.24 -12.43
CA LEU A 108 16.33 4.18 -13.58
C LEU A 108 15.35 3.74 -14.67
N ASN A 109 15.25 2.44 -14.90
CA ASN A 109 14.43 1.88 -15.97
C ASN A 109 13.02 1.46 -15.52
N THR A 110 12.70 1.51 -14.21
CA THR A 110 11.44 0.94 -13.68
C THR A 110 10.21 1.45 -14.43
N ILE A 111 10.07 2.76 -14.63
CA ILE A 111 8.90 3.33 -15.30
C ILE A 111 8.88 2.98 -16.79
N SER A 112 10.02 3.03 -17.48
CA SER A 112 10.10 2.67 -18.91
C SER A 112 9.79 1.18 -19.14
N ASP A 113 10.26 0.30 -18.26
CA ASP A 113 10.02 -1.14 -18.38
C ASP A 113 8.56 -1.47 -18.10
N MET A 114 7.96 -0.85 -17.06
CA MET A 114 6.53 -0.97 -16.79
C MET A 114 5.69 -0.45 -17.95
N SER A 115 6.04 0.71 -18.52
CA SER A 115 5.33 1.29 -19.67
C SER A 115 5.39 0.39 -20.90
N LYS A 116 6.56 -0.20 -21.19
CA LYS A 116 6.74 -1.16 -22.30
C LYS A 116 5.93 -2.43 -22.09
N ALA A 117 6.00 -3.02 -20.89
CA ALA A 117 5.32 -4.27 -20.55
C ALA A 117 3.79 -4.13 -20.57
N LEU A 118 3.27 -2.97 -20.17
CA LEU A 118 1.83 -2.68 -20.13
C LEU A 118 1.28 -2.12 -21.43
N LYS A 119 2.13 -1.95 -22.46
CA LYS A 119 1.71 -1.44 -23.75
C LYS A 119 0.56 -2.28 -24.32
N ASN A 120 -0.54 -1.60 -24.68
CA ASN A 120 -1.73 -2.22 -25.27
C ASN A 120 -2.51 -3.16 -24.34
N LEU A 121 -2.18 -3.17 -23.04
CA LEU A 121 -2.93 -3.94 -22.03
C LEU A 121 -3.86 -3.03 -21.24
N ASN A 122 -5.05 -3.54 -20.96
CA ASN A 122 -5.94 -2.92 -19.98
C ASN A 122 -5.63 -3.52 -18.60
N PHE A 123 -5.30 -2.66 -17.64
CA PHE A 123 -5.02 -3.07 -16.28
C PHE A 123 -5.64 -2.09 -15.28
N ALA A 124 -6.07 -2.55 -14.15
CA ALA A 124 -6.48 -1.70 -13.04
C ALA A 124 -5.30 -1.41 -12.10
N ILE A 125 -4.49 -2.43 -11.84
CA ILE A 125 -3.31 -2.34 -10.97
C ILE A 125 -2.15 -3.06 -11.64
N SER A 126 -0.96 -2.51 -11.51
CA SER A 126 0.29 -3.24 -11.76
C SER A 126 1.35 -2.90 -10.72
N ALA A 127 2.31 -3.79 -10.54
CA ALA A 127 3.38 -3.60 -9.58
C ALA A 127 4.72 -4.07 -10.13
N PRO A 128 5.83 -3.43 -9.76
CA PRO A 128 7.17 -3.97 -9.95
C PRO A 128 7.46 -5.04 -8.88
N TYR A 129 8.56 -5.74 -9.04
CA TYR A 129 9.02 -6.74 -8.10
C TYR A 129 9.97 -6.15 -7.04
N SER A 130 9.83 -6.58 -5.78
CA SER A 130 10.83 -6.21 -4.76
C SER A 130 12.08 -7.08 -4.88
N LYS A 131 13.25 -6.47 -4.78
CA LYS A 131 14.52 -7.19 -4.78
C LYS A 131 14.60 -8.28 -3.69
N SER A 132 14.00 -8.06 -2.54
CA SER A 132 13.98 -9.03 -1.42
C SER A 132 13.17 -10.29 -1.71
N ASP A 133 12.20 -10.20 -2.62
CA ASP A 133 11.26 -11.29 -2.93
C ASP A 133 11.48 -11.84 -4.34
N PHE A 134 12.56 -11.40 -5.01
CA PHE A 134 12.78 -11.73 -6.41
C PHE A 134 13.00 -13.22 -6.61
N ASN A 135 12.08 -13.82 -7.32
CA ASN A 135 12.18 -15.17 -7.86
C ASN A 135 11.92 -15.10 -9.38
N PRO A 136 12.99 -15.12 -10.22
CA PRO A 136 12.85 -14.98 -11.67
C PRO A 136 12.05 -16.12 -12.31
N GLU A 137 12.00 -17.29 -11.69
CA GLU A 137 11.30 -18.48 -12.22
C GLU A 137 9.80 -18.26 -12.39
N ILE A 138 9.18 -17.39 -11.54
CA ILE A 138 7.74 -17.12 -11.65
C ILE A 138 7.37 -16.43 -12.96
N PHE A 139 8.31 -15.71 -13.59
CA PHE A 139 8.07 -15.03 -14.85
C PHE A 139 8.20 -15.94 -16.08
N ASN A 140 8.81 -17.11 -15.93
CA ASN A 140 8.99 -18.09 -17.02
C ASN A 140 9.46 -17.42 -18.34
N ASN A 141 10.50 -16.59 -18.26
CA ASN A 141 11.05 -15.74 -19.33
C ASN A 141 10.09 -14.67 -19.89
N GLN A 142 8.98 -14.38 -19.23
CA GLN A 142 8.07 -13.29 -19.59
C GLN A 142 8.45 -12.00 -18.83
N ASN A 143 8.11 -10.86 -19.44
CA ASN A 143 8.30 -9.55 -18.79
C ASN A 143 7.12 -9.14 -17.90
N ILE A 144 6.01 -9.86 -17.99
CA ILE A 144 4.75 -9.54 -17.31
C ILE A 144 3.97 -10.82 -17.05
N ILE A 145 3.35 -10.92 -15.88
CA ILE A 145 2.44 -11.99 -15.52
C ILE A 145 1.16 -11.42 -14.88
N GLU A 146 0.04 -12.04 -15.13
CA GLU A 146 -1.22 -11.74 -14.45
C GLU A 146 -1.21 -12.36 -13.05
N GLN A 147 -1.65 -11.60 -12.04
CA GLN A 147 -1.67 -12.02 -10.64
C GLN A 147 -3.00 -11.66 -9.99
N GLU A 148 -3.37 -12.37 -8.94
CA GLU A 148 -4.55 -12.04 -8.14
C GLU A 148 -4.27 -10.93 -7.12
N THR A 149 -3.02 -10.80 -6.68
CA THR A 149 -2.61 -9.82 -5.67
C THR A 149 -1.21 -9.28 -5.95
N VAL A 150 -0.96 -8.05 -5.52
CA VAL A 150 0.37 -7.43 -5.49
C VAL A 150 0.59 -6.78 -4.13
N LYS A 151 1.84 -6.51 -3.79
CA LYS A 151 2.19 -5.87 -2.52
C LYS A 151 1.92 -4.37 -2.56
N GLY A 152 1.39 -3.82 -1.47
CA GLY A 152 0.98 -2.43 -1.36
C GLY A 152 2.10 -1.39 -1.36
N PHE A 153 3.37 -1.78 -1.17
CA PHE A 153 4.49 -0.84 -1.07
C PHE A 153 4.84 -0.13 -2.40
N ALA A 154 4.42 -0.69 -3.54
CA ALA A 154 4.61 -0.10 -4.87
C ALA A 154 3.51 -0.59 -5.83
N MET A 155 2.54 0.27 -6.14
CA MET A 155 1.40 -0.07 -6.98
C MET A 155 1.12 1.05 -7.98
N LEU A 156 1.15 0.73 -9.27
CA LEU A 156 0.66 1.60 -10.33
C LEU A 156 -0.83 1.33 -10.56
N ILE A 157 -1.65 2.35 -10.43
CA ILE A 157 -3.11 2.29 -10.54
C ILE A 157 -3.55 3.10 -11.76
N ASP A 158 -4.39 2.54 -12.64
CA ASP A 158 -5.10 3.29 -13.66
C ASP A 158 -6.44 3.79 -13.09
N LYS A 159 -6.55 5.11 -12.86
CA LYS A 159 -7.77 5.72 -12.29
C LYS A 159 -9.03 5.43 -13.12
N ASN A 160 -8.91 5.33 -14.44
CA ASN A 160 -10.06 5.08 -15.31
C ASN A 160 -10.66 3.68 -15.05
N GLU A 161 -9.82 2.69 -14.78
CA GLU A 161 -10.27 1.34 -14.47
C GLU A 161 -10.83 1.21 -13.05
N MET A 162 -10.48 2.14 -12.14
CA MET A 162 -10.89 2.12 -10.74
C MET A 162 -12.23 2.81 -10.46
N ASN A 163 -12.81 3.53 -11.41
CA ASN A 163 -14.04 4.33 -11.20
C ASN A 163 -15.22 3.55 -10.62
N GLN A 164 -15.36 2.25 -10.95
CA GLN A 164 -16.46 1.39 -10.46
C GLN A 164 -16.03 0.49 -9.28
N ILE A 165 -14.77 0.54 -8.89
CA ILE A 165 -14.17 -0.33 -7.86
C ILE A 165 -13.98 0.46 -6.57
N GLY A 166 -13.62 1.75 -6.71
CA GLY A 166 -13.11 2.58 -5.63
C GLY A 166 -11.66 2.23 -5.30
N TYR A 167 -11.11 2.91 -4.31
CA TYR A 167 -9.73 2.74 -3.88
C TYR A 167 -9.66 1.91 -2.59
N PHE A 168 -8.75 2.23 -1.67
CA PHE A 168 -8.61 1.48 -0.41
C PHE A 168 -9.85 1.58 0.47
N ASP A 169 -10.19 0.49 1.17
CA ASP A 169 -11.22 0.51 2.21
C ASP A 169 -10.66 1.21 3.46
N GLU A 170 -11.22 2.38 3.80
CA GLU A 170 -10.75 3.26 4.87
C GLU A 170 -11.00 2.69 6.29
N ASN A 171 -11.69 1.56 6.42
CA ASN A 171 -11.81 0.86 7.71
C ASN A 171 -10.49 0.15 8.09
N PHE A 172 -9.65 -0.23 7.12
CA PHE A 172 -8.30 -0.70 7.41
C PHE A 172 -7.40 0.48 7.77
N PHE A 173 -6.80 0.44 8.94
CA PHE A 173 -5.75 1.40 9.28
C PHE A 173 -4.43 1.04 8.58
N ILE A 174 -4.03 -0.23 8.69
CA ILE A 174 -2.87 -0.83 8.03
C ILE A 174 -3.05 -2.35 7.95
N TYR A 175 -2.48 -2.95 6.90
CA TYR A 175 -2.50 -4.37 6.56
C TYR A 175 -3.82 -4.85 5.96
N LEU A 176 -3.70 -5.60 4.88
CA LEU A 176 -4.76 -6.22 4.08
C LEU A 176 -5.63 -5.23 3.28
N GLU A 177 -5.39 -3.94 3.35
CA GLU A 177 -6.06 -2.94 2.50
C GLU A 177 -5.73 -3.15 1.02
N GLU A 178 -4.48 -3.51 0.69
CA GLU A 178 -4.04 -3.83 -0.66
C GLU A 178 -4.63 -5.16 -1.15
N ILE A 179 -4.73 -6.14 -0.28
CA ILE A 179 -5.33 -7.45 -0.59
C ILE A 179 -6.84 -7.29 -0.84
N ASP A 180 -7.51 -6.47 -0.02
CA ASP A 180 -8.92 -6.11 -0.22
C ASP A 180 -9.13 -5.41 -1.57
N LEU A 181 -8.27 -4.45 -1.89
CA LEU A 181 -8.32 -3.71 -3.14
C LEU A 181 -8.15 -4.65 -4.35
N CYS A 182 -7.11 -5.48 -4.33
CA CYS A 182 -6.86 -6.47 -5.38
C CYS A 182 -8.05 -7.42 -5.55
N LYS A 183 -8.63 -7.91 -4.46
CA LYS A 183 -9.80 -8.79 -4.52
C LYS A 183 -11.00 -8.11 -5.17
N ARG A 184 -11.26 -6.83 -4.86
CA ARG A 184 -12.34 -6.06 -5.51
C ARG A 184 -12.08 -5.84 -7.00
N VAL A 185 -10.83 -5.64 -7.40
CA VAL A 185 -10.41 -5.54 -8.81
C VAL A 185 -10.75 -6.83 -9.56
N ILE A 186 -10.35 -7.98 -9.03
CA ILE A 186 -10.63 -9.30 -9.64
C ILE A 186 -12.13 -9.59 -9.69
N GLN A 187 -12.89 -9.26 -8.63
CA GLN A 187 -14.36 -9.42 -8.61
C GLN A 187 -15.09 -8.58 -9.68
N LYS A 188 -14.45 -7.53 -10.19
CA LYS A 188 -14.93 -6.71 -11.30
C LYS A 188 -14.35 -7.12 -12.65
N ASN A 189 -13.76 -8.31 -12.75
CA ASN A 189 -13.11 -8.84 -13.96
C ASN A 189 -12.06 -7.89 -14.55
N LYS A 190 -11.38 -7.13 -13.68
CA LYS A 190 -10.24 -6.29 -14.06
C LYS A 190 -8.93 -7.00 -13.77
N LYS A 191 -7.88 -6.58 -14.46
CA LYS A 191 -6.58 -7.26 -14.44
C LYS A 191 -5.60 -6.58 -13.51
N ILE A 192 -4.79 -7.42 -12.87
CA ILE A 192 -3.64 -7.04 -12.05
C ILE A 192 -2.41 -7.69 -12.67
N PHE A 193 -1.35 -6.92 -12.87
CA PHE A 193 -0.10 -7.42 -13.44
C PHE A 193 1.09 -7.21 -12.52
N LEU A 194 1.94 -8.21 -12.45
CA LEU A 194 3.28 -8.10 -11.89
C LEU A 194 4.28 -7.98 -13.03
N ILE A 195 5.16 -6.97 -12.97
CA ILE A 195 6.13 -6.65 -14.00
C ILE A 195 7.51 -7.12 -13.57
N ASN A 196 8.25 -7.74 -14.50
CA ASN A 196 9.63 -8.17 -14.28
C ASN A 196 10.60 -6.97 -14.31
N THR A 197 10.39 -6.03 -13.39
CA THR A 197 11.30 -4.93 -13.11
C THR A 197 11.47 -4.81 -11.59
N ILE A 198 12.69 -4.61 -11.15
CA ILE A 198 13.06 -4.72 -9.74
C ILE A 198 13.17 -3.33 -9.13
N ILE A 199 12.59 -3.18 -7.93
CA ILE A 199 12.83 -2.02 -7.08
C ILE A 199 13.45 -2.43 -5.75
N ASN A 200 14.19 -1.52 -5.13
CA ASN A 200 14.70 -1.72 -3.79
C ASN A 200 13.62 -1.31 -2.76
N HIS A 201 13.34 -2.19 -1.81
CA HIS A 201 12.40 -1.92 -0.72
C HIS A 201 12.96 -2.48 0.59
N GLU A 202 13.16 -1.61 1.57
CA GLU A 202 13.67 -1.97 2.90
C GLU A 202 12.50 -2.24 3.85
N SER A 203 11.82 -3.37 3.65
CA SER A 203 10.61 -3.74 4.39
C SER A 203 10.68 -3.46 5.89
N GLY A 204 9.67 -2.76 6.41
CA GLY A 204 9.56 -2.44 7.84
C GLY A 204 10.38 -1.25 8.31
N PHE A 205 10.96 -0.47 7.38
CA PHE A 205 11.79 0.69 7.68
C PHE A 205 11.12 2.04 7.36
N SER A 206 9.86 2.02 6.96
CA SER A 206 9.11 3.21 6.49
C SER A 206 9.04 4.37 7.48
N HIS A 207 9.30 4.15 8.77
CA HIS A 207 9.34 5.16 9.84
C HIS A 207 10.76 5.40 10.39
N GLY A 208 11.79 4.90 9.73
CA GLY A 208 13.20 5.20 10.06
C GLY A 208 13.76 4.55 11.32
N ASP A 209 12.96 3.87 12.15
CA ASP A 209 13.39 3.16 13.36
C ASP A 209 12.77 1.76 13.44
N ARG A 210 13.62 0.73 13.44
CA ARG A 210 13.19 -0.68 13.53
C ARG A 210 12.80 -1.11 14.94
N GLU A 211 13.25 -0.40 15.95
CA GLU A 211 13.06 -0.78 17.37
C GLU A 211 11.96 0.00 18.08
N ASP A 212 11.22 0.84 17.34
CA ASP A 212 10.12 1.62 17.86
C ASP A 212 9.00 0.74 18.43
N ILE A 213 8.87 0.75 19.76
CA ILE A 213 7.92 -0.10 20.48
C ILE A 213 6.47 0.28 20.21
N GLU A 214 6.16 1.56 19.96
CA GLU A 214 4.80 2.00 19.68
C GLU A 214 4.37 1.55 18.28
N MET A 215 5.28 1.62 17.32
CA MET A 215 5.05 1.08 15.99
C MET A 215 4.90 -0.44 16.01
N GLU A 216 5.69 -1.15 16.82
CA GLU A 216 5.56 -2.59 16.99
C GLU A 216 4.22 -3.00 17.61
N LYS A 217 3.76 -2.25 18.62
CA LYS A 217 2.42 -2.40 19.21
C LYS A 217 1.33 -2.22 18.15
N SER A 218 1.38 -1.10 17.40
CA SER A 218 0.42 -0.78 16.36
C SER A 218 0.37 -1.86 15.28
N ARG A 219 1.52 -2.28 14.74
CA ARG A 219 1.61 -3.35 13.73
C ARG A 219 0.95 -4.64 14.19
N ASN A 220 1.24 -5.11 15.41
CA ASN A 220 0.72 -6.37 15.92
C ASN A 220 -0.77 -6.31 16.22
N TRP A 221 -1.27 -5.17 16.71
CA TRP A 221 -2.68 -4.96 16.96
C TRP A 221 -3.46 -4.96 15.64
N HIS A 222 -3.04 -4.14 14.69
CA HIS A 222 -3.71 -3.98 13.40
C HIS A 222 -3.63 -5.23 12.53
N TRP A 223 -2.50 -5.95 12.54
CA TRP A 223 -2.39 -7.21 11.80
C TRP A 223 -3.51 -8.19 12.16
N MET A 224 -3.81 -8.31 13.45
CA MET A 224 -4.85 -9.23 13.91
C MET A 224 -6.26 -8.66 13.73
N TRP A 225 -6.44 -7.37 13.96
CA TRP A 225 -7.72 -6.70 13.72
C TRP A 225 -8.11 -6.77 12.25
N SER A 226 -7.21 -6.41 11.36
CA SER A 226 -7.41 -6.41 9.92
C SER A 226 -7.66 -7.83 9.39
N LYS A 227 -6.98 -8.84 9.94
CA LYS A 227 -7.22 -10.24 9.59
C LYS A 227 -8.66 -10.67 9.86
N PHE A 228 -9.21 -10.33 11.00
CA PHE A 228 -10.62 -10.62 11.29
C PHE A 228 -11.54 -9.80 10.40
N TYR A 229 -11.32 -8.49 10.29
CA TYR A 229 -12.15 -7.60 9.50
C TYR A 229 -12.24 -8.06 8.03
N TYR A 230 -11.11 -8.38 7.39
CA TYR A 230 -11.06 -8.92 6.04
C TYR A 230 -11.90 -10.19 5.90
N ASN A 231 -11.70 -11.16 6.79
CA ASN A 231 -12.45 -12.41 6.73
C ASN A 231 -13.95 -12.19 7.01
N LYS A 232 -14.31 -11.29 7.93
CA LYS A 232 -15.72 -10.92 8.16
C LYS A 232 -16.35 -10.29 6.92
N LYS A 233 -15.64 -9.40 6.24
CA LYS A 233 -16.11 -8.71 5.05
C LYS A 233 -16.48 -9.69 3.93
N TYR A 234 -15.67 -10.73 3.72
CA TYR A 234 -15.85 -11.65 2.59
C TYR A 234 -16.54 -12.96 2.92
N TYR A 235 -16.47 -13.42 4.15
CA TYR A 235 -16.98 -14.75 4.52
C TYR A 235 -18.01 -14.71 5.67
N GLY A 236 -18.31 -13.53 6.19
CA GLY A 236 -19.23 -13.36 7.30
C GLY A 236 -18.59 -13.58 8.68
N TYR A 237 -19.31 -13.15 9.71
CA TYR A 237 -18.81 -13.09 11.09
C TYR A 237 -18.37 -14.45 11.64
N PHE A 238 -19.21 -15.47 11.54
CA PHE A 238 -18.92 -16.78 12.13
C PHE A 238 -17.73 -17.48 11.48
N ARG A 239 -17.59 -17.38 10.14
CA ARG A 239 -16.42 -17.93 9.45
C ARG A 239 -15.15 -17.18 9.82
N ALA A 240 -15.23 -15.85 9.97
CA ALA A 240 -14.09 -15.05 10.42
C ALA A 240 -13.65 -15.45 11.84
N LEU A 241 -14.58 -15.72 12.75
CA LEU A 241 -14.26 -16.26 14.09
C LEU A 241 -13.51 -17.59 13.98
N ILE A 242 -14.03 -18.55 13.22
CA ILE A 242 -13.40 -19.87 13.05
C ILE A 242 -11.98 -19.73 12.50
N ILE A 243 -11.78 -18.91 11.45
CA ILE A 243 -10.48 -18.71 10.79
C ILE A 243 -9.47 -18.06 11.77
N THR A 244 -9.92 -17.15 12.63
CA THR A 244 -9.02 -16.39 13.51
C THR A 244 -8.89 -16.93 14.92
N LEU A 245 -9.77 -17.86 15.33
CA LEU A 245 -9.75 -18.49 16.67
C LEU A 245 -8.41 -19.12 17.04
N PRO A 246 -7.71 -19.86 16.14
CA PRO A 246 -6.38 -20.39 16.45
C PRO A 246 -5.37 -19.28 16.77
N ASN A 247 -5.45 -18.14 16.06
CA ASN A 247 -4.59 -16.98 16.33
C ASN A 247 -4.92 -16.34 17.70
N PHE A 248 -6.19 -16.28 18.05
CA PHE A 248 -6.64 -15.74 19.34
C PHE A 248 -6.12 -16.59 20.50
N ILE A 249 -6.36 -17.90 20.47
CA ILE A 249 -5.90 -18.85 21.49
C ILE A 249 -4.37 -18.81 21.61
N THR A 250 -3.66 -18.91 20.46
CA THR A 250 -2.20 -18.91 20.45
C THR A 250 -1.63 -17.59 20.99
N SER A 251 -2.25 -16.46 20.65
CA SER A 251 -1.80 -15.14 21.13
C SER A 251 -2.03 -15.01 22.64
N GLY A 252 -3.17 -15.47 23.15
CA GLY A 252 -3.47 -15.48 24.60
C GLY A 252 -2.50 -16.37 25.37
N PHE A 253 -2.29 -17.61 24.91
CA PHE A 253 -1.36 -18.55 25.55
C PHE A 253 0.08 -18.00 25.54
N LYS A 254 0.58 -17.51 24.38
CA LYS A 254 1.93 -16.93 24.29
C LYS A 254 2.09 -15.66 25.11
N PHE A 255 1.06 -14.84 25.24
CA PHE A 255 1.07 -13.68 26.11
C PHE A 255 1.29 -14.09 27.58
N LEU A 256 0.56 -15.09 28.09
CA LEU A 256 0.74 -15.63 29.44
C LEU A 256 2.12 -16.27 29.62
N PHE A 257 2.55 -17.11 28.68
CA PHE A 257 3.83 -17.78 28.70
C PHE A 257 5.01 -16.80 28.77
N TYR A 258 5.02 -15.77 27.90
CA TYR A 258 6.08 -14.76 27.93
C TYR A 258 5.98 -13.76 29.08
N THR A 259 4.83 -13.71 29.76
CA THR A 259 4.70 -13.00 31.04
C THR A 259 5.44 -13.75 32.15
N ILE A 260 5.30 -15.08 32.22
CA ILE A 260 6.01 -15.94 33.18
C ILE A 260 7.52 -15.93 32.90
N LEU A 261 7.93 -16.00 31.64
CA LEU A 261 9.35 -15.96 31.25
C LEU A 261 9.99 -14.56 31.34
N ASN A 262 9.25 -13.55 31.77
CA ASN A 262 9.68 -12.15 31.87
C ASN A 262 10.31 -11.59 30.55
N ASN A 263 9.82 -12.06 29.38
CA ASN A 263 10.27 -11.57 28.08
C ASN A 263 9.41 -10.40 27.63
N SER A 264 9.83 -9.17 27.97
CA SER A 264 9.06 -7.95 27.76
C SER A 264 8.66 -7.72 26.29
N LYS A 265 9.59 -7.91 25.33
CA LYS A 265 9.33 -7.69 23.89
C LYS A 265 8.25 -8.65 23.36
N LYS A 266 8.42 -9.95 23.56
CA LYS A 266 7.44 -10.97 23.11
C LYS A 266 6.11 -10.85 23.84
N LYS A 267 6.11 -10.54 25.14
CA LYS A 267 4.89 -10.26 25.92
C LYS A 267 4.07 -9.15 25.28
N ILE A 268 4.68 -8.01 24.93
CA ILE A 268 4.00 -6.89 24.28
C ILE A 268 3.40 -7.31 22.95
N ILE A 269 4.16 -7.97 22.07
CA ILE A 269 3.71 -8.44 20.77
C ILE A 269 2.43 -9.29 20.91
N TYR A 270 2.47 -10.33 21.74
CA TYR A 270 1.33 -11.25 21.85
C TYR A 270 0.14 -10.64 22.58
N ARG A 271 0.38 -9.74 23.56
CA ARG A 271 -0.68 -8.93 24.17
C ARG A 271 -1.42 -8.10 23.12
N MET A 272 -0.70 -7.45 22.22
CA MET A 272 -1.31 -6.60 21.19
C MET A 272 -2.05 -7.43 20.14
N ARG A 273 -1.51 -8.57 19.72
CA ARG A 273 -2.22 -9.53 18.87
C ARG A 273 -3.53 -10.01 19.47
N PHE A 274 -3.51 -10.41 20.74
CA PHE A 274 -4.69 -10.83 21.48
C PHE A 274 -5.73 -9.71 21.56
N LYS A 275 -5.30 -8.49 21.94
CA LYS A 275 -6.20 -7.32 22.02
C LYS A 275 -6.79 -6.94 20.66
N GLY A 276 -6.00 -6.99 19.57
CA GLY A 276 -6.47 -6.70 18.24
C GLY A 276 -7.63 -7.61 17.81
N LEU A 277 -7.50 -8.93 18.03
CA LEU A 277 -8.59 -9.88 17.78
C LEU A 277 -9.77 -9.68 18.73
N LEU A 278 -9.51 -9.53 20.00
CA LEU A 278 -10.59 -9.32 21.00
C LEU A 278 -11.48 -8.12 20.58
N ASN A 279 -10.87 -6.97 20.30
CA ASN A 279 -11.61 -5.79 19.87
C ASN A 279 -12.35 -6.01 18.53
N SER A 280 -11.75 -6.72 17.58
CA SER A 280 -12.40 -7.01 16.32
C SER A 280 -13.59 -7.96 16.46
N TYR A 281 -13.57 -8.90 17.41
CA TYR A 281 -14.70 -9.78 17.73
C TYR A 281 -15.89 -9.00 18.28
N PHE A 282 -15.65 -7.94 19.06
CA PHE A 282 -16.68 -7.01 19.50
C PHE A 282 -17.05 -5.94 18.47
N LEU A 283 -16.60 -6.11 17.23
CA LEU A 283 -16.89 -5.20 16.11
C LEU A 283 -16.42 -3.75 16.33
N SER A 284 -15.47 -3.54 17.22
CA SER A 284 -14.88 -2.21 17.45
C SER A 284 -14.15 -1.74 16.19
N LYS A 285 -14.21 -0.44 15.92
CA LYS A 285 -13.44 0.17 14.83
C LYS A 285 -11.93 -0.04 15.04
N SER A 286 -11.16 0.11 14.00
CA SER A 286 -9.71 0.15 14.05
C SER A 286 -9.23 1.46 14.71
N PHE A 287 -9.11 1.46 16.05
CA PHE A 287 -8.90 2.68 16.84
C PHE A 287 -7.48 2.85 17.37
N TYR A 288 -6.69 1.79 17.44
CA TYR A 288 -5.33 1.91 18.00
C TYR A 288 -4.46 2.80 17.12
N ARG A 289 -3.86 3.82 17.72
CA ARG A 289 -2.93 4.73 17.06
C ARG A 289 -1.59 4.69 17.78
N PRO A 290 -0.45 4.62 17.06
CA PRO A 290 0.84 4.76 17.70
C PRO A 290 1.03 6.20 18.18
N TYR A 291 1.54 6.39 19.37
CA TYR A 291 1.82 7.68 20.03
C TYR A 291 0.60 8.50 20.47
N GLU A 292 -0.60 7.95 20.39
CA GLU A 292 -1.82 8.54 20.94
C GLU A 292 -2.30 7.82 22.21
#